data_306a30378bb11700c5849ca108d7193e
#
_entry.id   306a30378bb11700c5849ca108d7193e
#
_cell.length_a   1.000
_cell.length_b   1.000
_cell.length_c   1.000
_cell.angle_alpha   90.00
_cell.angle_beta   90.00
_cell.angle_gamma   90.00
#
_symmetry.space_group_name_H-M   'P 1'
#
loop_
_entity.id
_entity.type
_entity.pdbx_description
1 polymer ?
#
loop_
_entity_poly.entity_id
_entity_poly.type
_entity_poly.pdbx_seq_one_letter_code
_entity_poly.pdbx_strand_id
1 'polypeptide(L)'
;MQNAQEIVNVAEGVSNFGFMAVASAVYLIITAALLFFCFRWFKTIIDNIIKNNQSTMEELLSETKKQNEQLQDISEGLKPETLLRIKNTSNAYFDLAIEKVCRIVKKVREENHIVDKDATRSKIRTLLINLHEDRNTRFDHYTYKGKKLSCYTSLEWVDWVAEIVEKEVYDSTVNNGRTYSNINLIYEKIKIDFYHRMC
;
A
#
# COMPACT_ATOMS: atom_id res chain seq x y z
N MET A 1 12.78 -105.72 -17.52
CA MET A 1 13.44 -104.43 -17.90
C MET A 1 12.53 -103.19 -17.72
N GLN A 2 11.20 -103.37 -17.72
CA GLN A 2 10.28 -102.22 -17.52
C GLN A 2 10.42 -101.50 -16.14
N ASN A 3 10.60 -102.23 -15.03
CA ASN A 3 10.70 -101.69 -13.71
C ASN A 3 11.92 -100.78 -13.46
N ALA A 4 13.05 -101.03 -14.16
CA ALA A 4 14.23 -100.16 -14.05
C ALA A 4 14.09 -98.81 -14.68
N GLN A 5 13.36 -98.78 -15.80
CA GLN A 5 13.04 -97.60 -16.56
C GLN A 5 12.05 -96.63 -15.82
N GLU A 6 11.06 -97.18 -15.11
CA GLU A 6 10.15 -96.46 -14.25
C GLU A 6 10.86 -95.87 -13.01
N ILE A 7 11.77 -96.60 -12.38
CA ILE A 7 12.55 -96.11 -11.25
C ILE A 7 13.43 -94.94 -11.71
N VAL A 8 14.05 -95.00 -12.86
CA VAL A 8 14.89 -93.91 -13.40
C VAL A 8 14.06 -92.71 -13.70
N ASN A 9 12.88 -92.86 -14.32
CA ASN A 9 11.99 -91.73 -14.62
C ASN A 9 11.45 -91.07 -13.37
N VAL A 10 11.13 -91.81 -12.30
CA VAL A 10 10.73 -91.27 -11.02
C VAL A 10 11.89 -90.54 -10.36
N ALA A 11 13.08 -91.07 -10.40
CA ALA A 11 14.30 -90.44 -9.84
C ALA A 11 14.69 -89.14 -10.57
N GLU A 12 14.53 -89.10 -11.92
CA GLU A 12 14.72 -87.90 -12.73
C GLU A 12 13.64 -86.85 -12.46
N GLY A 13 12.40 -87.23 -12.28
CA GLY A 13 11.30 -86.35 -11.90
C GLY A 13 11.51 -85.73 -10.54
N VAL A 14 11.93 -86.50 -9.56
CA VAL A 14 12.26 -86.01 -8.21
C VAL A 14 13.47 -85.09 -8.23
N SER A 15 14.48 -85.41 -9.02
CA SER A 15 15.70 -84.59 -9.18
C SER A 15 15.35 -83.22 -9.85
N ASN A 16 14.57 -83.25 -10.90
CA ASN A 16 14.11 -82.04 -11.60
C ASN A 16 13.19 -81.16 -10.71
N PHE A 17 12.32 -81.79 -9.92
CA PHE A 17 11.46 -81.09 -8.98
C PHE A 17 12.28 -80.47 -7.82
N GLY A 18 13.26 -81.17 -7.32
CA GLY A 18 14.18 -80.62 -6.32
C GLY A 18 15.00 -79.46 -6.85
N PHE A 19 15.51 -79.59 -8.09
CA PHE A 19 16.24 -78.49 -8.74
C PHE A 19 15.35 -77.25 -8.95
N MET A 20 14.11 -77.41 -9.43
CA MET A 20 13.17 -76.31 -9.56
C MET A 20 12.82 -75.65 -8.23
N ALA A 21 12.64 -76.41 -7.17
CA ALA A 21 12.38 -75.89 -5.83
C ALA A 21 13.55 -75.05 -5.29
N VAL A 22 14.80 -75.51 -5.47
CA VAL A 22 15.99 -74.73 -5.07
C VAL A 22 16.15 -73.49 -5.93
N ALA A 23 15.97 -73.59 -7.25
CA ALA A 23 16.04 -72.41 -8.14
C ALA A 23 14.98 -71.34 -7.79
N SER A 24 13.76 -71.79 -7.46
CA SER A 24 12.67 -70.87 -7.03
C SER A 24 13.02 -70.18 -5.70
N ALA A 25 13.57 -70.91 -4.75
CA ALA A 25 13.99 -70.36 -3.46
C ALA A 25 15.12 -69.30 -3.62
N VAL A 26 16.10 -69.57 -4.46
CA VAL A 26 17.19 -68.63 -4.78
C VAL A 26 16.64 -67.38 -5.48
N TYR A 27 15.72 -67.58 -6.45
CA TYR A 27 15.07 -66.46 -7.16
C TYR A 27 14.30 -65.57 -6.17
N LEU A 28 13.52 -66.13 -5.25
CA LEU A 28 12.79 -65.37 -4.23
C LEU A 28 13.70 -64.57 -3.33
N ILE A 29 14.84 -65.17 -2.91
CA ILE A 29 15.83 -64.48 -2.06
C ILE A 29 16.44 -63.27 -2.82
N ILE A 30 16.84 -63.47 -4.07
CA ILE A 30 17.40 -62.40 -4.91
C ILE A 30 16.37 -61.30 -5.15
N THR A 31 15.12 -61.65 -5.44
CA THR A 31 14.04 -60.68 -5.66
C THR A 31 13.75 -59.86 -4.39
N ALA A 32 13.69 -60.54 -3.22
CA ALA A 32 13.49 -59.87 -1.95
C ALA A 32 14.66 -58.92 -1.62
N ALA A 33 15.90 -59.35 -1.89
CA ALA A 33 17.07 -58.50 -1.71
C ALA A 33 17.06 -57.26 -2.62
N LEU A 34 16.72 -57.45 -3.90
CA LEU A 34 16.60 -56.32 -4.84
C LEU A 34 15.51 -55.33 -4.42
N LEU A 35 14.33 -55.83 -4.01
CA LEU A 35 13.24 -54.97 -3.52
C LEU A 35 13.66 -54.18 -2.29
N PHE A 36 14.38 -54.82 -1.38
CA PHE A 36 14.92 -54.14 -0.18
C PHE A 36 15.91 -53.02 -0.54
N PHE A 37 16.85 -53.26 -1.44
CA PHE A 37 17.80 -52.27 -1.93
C PHE A 37 17.11 -51.13 -2.67
N CYS A 38 16.14 -51.41 -3.55
CA CYS A 38 15.35 -50.41 -4.25
C CYS A 38 14.57 -49.54 -3.28
N PHE A 39 13.93 -50.15 -2.28
CA PHE A 39 13.16 -49.39 -1.28
C PHE A 39 14.07 -48.48 -0.43
N ARG A 40 15.23 -48.99 -0.01
CA ARG A 40 16.21 -48.21 0.75
C ARG A 40 16.75 -47.03 -0.09
N TRP A 41 17.06 -47.25 -1.35
CA TRP A 41 17.53 -46.23 -2.27
C TRP A 41 16.47 -45.17 -2.50
N PHE A 42 15.22 -45.57 -2.75
CA PHE A 42 14.08 -44.69 -2.94
C PHE A 42 13.81 -43.83 -1.70
N LYS A 43 13.86 -44.42 -0.51
CA LYS A 43 13.74 -43.70 0.74
C LYS A 43 14.80 -42.60 0.87
N THR A 44 16.07 -42.94 0.58
CA THR A 44 17.17 -41.95 0.63
C THR A 44 16.96 -40.78 -0.32
N ILE A 45 16.43 -41.04 -1.52
CA ILE A 45 16.08 -39.96 -2.48
C ILE A 45 14.98 -39.06 -1.93
N ILE A 46 13.90 -39.63 -1.41
CA ILE A 46 12.79 -38.87 -0.81
C ILE A 46 13.30 -38.04 0.38
N ASP A 47 14.06 -38.59 1.28
CA ASP A 47 14.60 -37.89 2.44
C ASP A 47 15.50 -36.73 2.00
N ASN A 48 16.31 -36.88 0.96
CA ASN A 48 17.13 -35.81 0.41
C ASN A 48 16.27 -34.70 -0.27
N ILE A 49 15.24 -35.07 -1.01
CA ILE A 49 14.32 -34.11 -1.64
C ILE A 49 13.59 -33.28 -0.56
N ILE A 50 13.06 -33.95 0.46
CA ILE A 50 12.39 -33.28 1.58
C ILE A 50 13.34 -32.30 2.27
N LYS A 51 14.56 -32.76 2.61
CA LYS A 51 15.55 -31.92 3.28
C LYS A 51 15.96 -30.71 2.43
N ASN A 52 16.18 -30.91 1.13
CA ASN A 52 16.52 -29.79 0.24
C ASN A 52 15.35 -28.80 0.10
N ASN A 53 14.11 -29.30 -0.02
CA ASN A 53 12.94 -28.45 -0.08
C ASN A 53 12.75 -27.64 1.22
N GLN A 54 12.96 -28.24 2.37
CA GLN A 54 12.91 -27.54 3.66
C GLN A 54 13.97 -26.43 3.75
N SER A 55 15.22 -26.75 3.39
CA SER A 55 16.32 -25.76 3.37
C SER A 55 16.00 -24.58 2.42
N THR A 56 15.51 -24.88 1.21
CA THR A 56 15.13 -23.83 0.24
C THR A 56 13.97 -22.99 0.76
N MET A 57 12.99 -23.60 1.42
CA MET A 57 11.84 -22.89 1.99
C MET A 57 12.25 -21.97 3.16
N GLU A 58 13.16 -22.43 4.02
CA GLU A 58 13.71 -21.60 5.10
C GLU A 58 14.52 -20.41 4.56
N GLU A 59 15.32 -20.62 3.51
CA GLU A 59 16.08 -19.58 2.84
C GLU A 59 15.14 -18.53 2.19
N LEU A 60 14.11 -18.98 1.46
CA LEU A 60 13.10 -18.10 0.87
C LEU A 60 12.32 -17.30 1.94
N LEU A 61 11.97 -17.93 3.04
CA LEU A 61 11.29 -17.27 4.16
C LEU A 61 12.17 -16.18 4.77
N SER A 62 13.45 -16.47 4.99
CA SER A 62 14.44 -15.53 5.50
C SER A 62 14.62 -14.34 4.56
N GLU A 63 14.76 -14.61 3.24
CA GLU A 63 14.89 -13.56 2.22
C GLU A 63 13.64 -12.67 2.15
N THR A 64 12.44 -13.29 2.17
CA THR A 64 11.17 -12.55 2.16
C THR A 64 11.00 -11.66 3.39
N LYS A 65 11.43 -12.15 4.56
CA LYS A 65 11.42 -11.37 5.79
C LYS A 65 12.34 -10.14 5.69
N LYS A 66 13.56 -10.34 5.19
CA LYS A 66 14.54 -9.27 4.98
C LYS A 66 14.04 -8.23 3.98
N GLN A 67 13.41 -8.66 2.87
CA GLN A 67 12.79 -7.75 1.91
C GLN A 67 11.66 -6.93 2.53
N ASN A 68 10.82 -7.55 3.37
CA ASN A 68 9.75 -6.84 4.08
C ASN A 68 10.31 -5.80 5.07
N GLU A 69 11.37 -6.12 5.81
CA GLU A 69 12.04 -5.16 6.70
C GLU A 69 12.61 -3.98 5.91
N GLN A 70 13.28 -4.23 4.78
CA GLN A 70 13.80 -3.17 3.90
C GLN A 70 12.69 -2.29 3.31
N LEU A 71 11.56 -2.88 2.89
CA LEU A 71 10.41 -2.12 2.40
C LEU A 71 9.77 -1.26 3.50
N GLN A 72 9.73 -1.75 4.72
CA GLN A 72 9.26 -0.98 5.87
C GLN A 72 10.18 0.21 6.16
N ASP A 73 11.50 0.01 6.20
CA ASP A 73 12.49 1.07 6.40
C ASP A 73 12.39 2.14 5.32
N ILE A 74 12.27 1.76 4.04
CA ILE A 74 12.06 2.69 2.92
C ILE A 74 10.74 3.46 3.10
N SER A 75 9.66 2.77 3.46
CA SER A 75 8.35 3.40 3.68
C SER A 75 8.39 4.41 4.83
N GLU A 76 9.06 4.10 5.91
CA GLU A 76 9.21 5.00 7.06
C GLU A 76 10.09 6.20 6.74
N GLY A 77 11.16 6.02 5.97
CA GLY A 77 12.01 7.12 5.51
C GLY A 77 11.33 8.06 4.52
N LEU A 78 10.44 7.56 3.66
CA LEU A 78 9.72 8.39 2.68
C LEU A 78 8.55 9.19 3.26
N LYS A 79 7.95 8.77 4.38
CA LYS A 79 6.80 9.46 4.99
C LYS A 79 7.09 10.93 5.34
N PRO A 80 8.18 11.29 6.03
CA PRO A 80 8.49 12.67 6.37
C PRO A 80 8.74 13.54 5.14
N GLU A 81 9.44 13.02 4.14
CA GLU A 81 9.74 13.74 2.90
C GLU A 81 8.46 14.00 2.09
N THR A 82 7.59 13.01 1.98
CA THR A 82 6.30 13.16 1.30
C THR A 82 5.44 14.21 2.00
N LEU A 83 5.37 14.18 3.34
CA LEU A 83 4.64 15.17 4.12
C LEU A 83 5.21 16.57 3.94
N LEU A 84 6.53 16.72 3.90
CA LEU A 84 7.20 18.01 3.67
C LEU A 84 6.88 18.56 2.27
N ARG A 85 6.91 17.72 1.23
CA ARG A 85 6.54 18.10 -0.13
C ARG A 85 5.09 18.57 -0.22
N ILE A 86 4.18 17.84 0.43
CA ILE A 86 2.77 18.23 0.50
C ILE A 86 2.61 19.55 1.24
N LYS A 87 3.29 19.75 2.37
CA LYS A 87 3.30 21.01 3.11
C LYS A 87 3.74 22.18 2.21
N ASN A 88 4.84 22.04 1.53
CA ASN A 88 5.38 23.10 0.67
C ASN A 88 4.43 23.44 -0.49
N THR A 89 3.88 22.40 -1.15
CA THR A 89 2.93 22.58 -2.24
C THR A 89 1.62 23.22 -1.76
N SER A 90 1.06 22.74 -0.66
CA SER A 90 -0.18 23.29 -0.11
C SER A 90 -0.01 24.71 0.40
N ASN A 91 1.13 25.05 1.01
CA ASN A 91 1.44 26.40 1.43
C ASN A 91 1.40 27.38 0.26
N ALA A 92 2.00 27.04 -0.89
CA ALA A 92 1.96 27.87 -2.08
C ALA A 92 0.52 28.16 -2.56
N TYR A 93 -0.37 27.18 -2.49
CA TYR A 93 -1.78 27.36 -2.83
C TYR A 93 -2.54 28.20 -1.80
N PHE A 94 -2.25 28.06 -0.52
CA PHE A 94 -2.84 28.89 0.52
C PHE A 94 -2.35 30.35 0.42
N ASP A 95 -1.08 30.58 0.14
CA ASP A 95 -0.51 31.91 -0.04
C ASP A 95 -1.14 32.63 -1.27
N LEU A 96 -1.32 31.90 -2.38
CA LEU A 96 -2.08 32.40 -3.53
C LEU A 96 -3.52 32.74 -3.18
N ALA A 97 -4.17 31.93 -2.33
CA ALA A 97 -5.54 32.22 -1.88
C ALA A 97 -5.58 33.48 -1.00
N ILE A 98 -4.63 33.70 -0.11
CA ILE A 98 -4.50 34.94 0.70
C ILE A 98 -4.42 36.17 -0.23
N GLU A 99 -3.57 36.12 -1.24
CA GLU A 99 -3.41 37.20 -2.19
C GLU A 99 -4.72 37.49 -2.95
N LYS A 100 -5.41 36.45 -3.44
CA LYS A 100 -6.70 36.59 -4.13
C LYS A 100 -7.78 37.19 -3.22
N VAL A 101 -7.84 36.76 -1.93
CA VAL A 101 -8.81 37.30 -0.97
C VAL A 101 -8.50 38.77 -0.65
N CYS A 102 -7.23 39.13 -0.48
CA CYS A 102 -6.84 40.53 -0.27
C CYS A 102 -7.24 41.41 -1.47
N ARG A 103 -7.09 40.92 -2.70
CA ARG A 103 -7.55 41.63 -3.91
C ARG A 103 -9.07 41.81 -3.92
N ILE A 104 -9.85 40.82 -3.49
CA ILE A 104 -11.30 40.91 -3.36
C ILE A 104 -11.68 42.03 -2.39
N VAL A 105 -11.07 42.04 -1.18
CA VAL A 105 -11.34 43.08 -0.18
C VAL A 105 -11.01 44.47 -0.74
N LYS A 106 -9.81 44.62 -1.34
CA LYS A 106 -9.40 45.89 -1.96
C LYS A 106 -10.40 46.34 -3.03
N LYS A 107 -10.78 45.46 -3.96
CA LYS A 107 -11.71 45.76 -5.03
C LYS A 107 -13.07 46.19 -4.51
N VAL A 108 -13.62 45.45 -3.53
CA VAL A 108 -14.94 45.84 -2.94
C VAL A 108 -14.91 47.19 -2.25
N ARG A 109 -13.78 47.53 -1.57
CA ARG A 109 -13.59 48.84 -0.94
C ARG A 109 -13.46 49.97 -1.96
N GLU A 110 -12.74 49.78 -3.07
CA GLU A 110 -12.52 50.78 -4.11
C GLU A 110 -13.77 51.06 -4.95
N GLU A 111 -14.62 50.05 -5.19
CA GLU A 111 -15.87 50.17 -5.93
C GLU A 111 -16.94 51.01 -5.18
N ASN A 112 -16.72 51.34 -3.91
CA ASN A 112 -17.37 52.37 -3.06
C ASN A 112 -18.91 52.44 -3.06
N HIS A 113 -19.61 51.46 -3.61
CA HIS A 113 -21.06 51.43 -3.70
C HIS A 113 -21.68 50.23 -3.00
N ILE A 114 -21.30 50.03 -1.70
CA ILE A 114 -21.96 49.04 -0.85
C ILE A 114 -23.31 49.63 -0.39
N VAL A 115 -24.23 49.74 -1.32
CA VAL A 115 -25.59 50.16 -1.04
C VAL A 115 -26.38 49.02 -0.38
N ASP A 116 -26.14 47.80 -0.82
CA ASP A 116 -26.77 46.60 -0.30
C ASP A 116 -25.73 45.68 0.36
N LYS A 117 -25.79 45.58 1.69
CA LYS A 117 -24.88 44.76 2.47
C LYS A 117 -25.12 43.28 2.27
N ASP A 118 -26.38 42.86 2.11
CA ASP A 118 -26.74 41.45 2.00
C ASP A 118 -26.34 40.90 0.63
N ALA A 119 -26.55 41.67 -0.45
CA ALA A 119 -26.06 41.33 -1.77
C ALA A 119 -24.53 41.25 -1.83
N THR A 120 -23.85 42.19 -1.18
CA THR A 120 -22.38 42.20 -1.09
C THR A 120 -21.85 40.96 -0.32
N ARG A 121 -22.49 40.62 0.81
CA ARG A 121 -22.16 39.41 1.59
C ARG A 121 -22.34 38.16 0.75
N SER A 122 -23.46 38.01 0.07
CA SER A 122 -23.74 36.88 -0.80
C SER A 122 -22.70 36.75 -1.93
N LYS A 123 -22.33 37.86 -2.56
CA LYS A 123 -21.30 37.91 -3.60
C LYS A 123 -19.91 37.51 -3.08
N ILE A 124 -19.51 38.03 -1.92
CA ILE A 124 -18.25 37.64 -1.27
C ILE A 124 -18.23 36.15 -1.00
N ARG A 125 -19.29 35.60 -0.40
CA ARG A 125 -19.38 34.17 -0.11
C ARG A 125 -19.28 33.32 -1.37
N THR A 126 -19.97 33.66 -2.44
CA THR A 126 -19.87 32.97 -3.74
C THR A 126 -18.43 32.98 -4.27
N LEU A 127 -17.73 34.12 -4.20
CA LEU A 127 -16.35 34.23 -4.64
C LEU A 127 -15.41 33.37 -3.81
N LEU A 128 -15.63 33.28 -2.50
CA LEU A 128 -14.82 32.42 -1.61
C LEU A 128 -15.09 30.94 -1.82
N ILE A 129 -16.34 30.54 -2.12
CA ILE A 129 -16.69 29.16 -2.51
C ILE A 129 -15.95 28.79 -3.80
N ASN A 130 -16.03 29.62 -4.83
CA ASN A 130 -15.32 29.37 -6.10
C ASN A 130 -13.80 29.28 -5.91
N LEU A 131 -13.23 30.10 -5.00
CA LEU A 131 -11.82 30.02 -4.63
C LEU A 131 -11.47 28.72 -3.93
N HIS A 132 -12.35 28.22 -3.07
CA HIS A 132 -12.21 26.94 -2.39
C HIS A 132 -12.25 25.77 -3.37
N GLU A 133 -13.19 25.78 -4.30
CA GLU A 133 -13.33 24.75 -5.34
C GLU A 133 -12.15 24.76 -6.32
N ASP A 134 -11.70 25.93 -6.79
CA ASP A 134 -10.50 26.05 -7.63
C ASP A 134 -9.26 25.48 -6.96
N ARG A 135 -9.07 25.73 -5.65
CA ARG A 135 -8.00 25.12 -4.88
C ARG A 135 -8.17 23.61 -4.78
N ASN A 136 -9.36 23.09 -4.48
CA ASN A 136 -9.63 21.66 -4.37
C ASN A 136 -9.38 20.94 -5.68
N THR A 137 -9.76 21.50 -6.81
CA THR A 137 -9.44 20.97 -8.13
C THR A 137 -7.92 20.80 -8.34
N ARG A 138 -7.12 21.74 -7.85
CA ARG A 138 -5.66 21.66 -7.89
C ARG A 138 -5.12 20.62 -6.91
N PHE A 139 -5.70 20.51 -5.73
CA PHE A 139 -5.34 19.50 -4.74
C PHE A 139 -5.66 18.08 -5.22
N ASP A 140 -6.64 17.90 -6.08
CA ASP A 140 -7.01 16.61 -6.67
C ASP A 140 -5.94 15.97 -7.57
N HIS A 141 -4.93 16.74 -7.97
CA HIS A 141 -3.74 16.20 -8.65
C HIS A 141 -2.78 15.47 -7.70
N TYR A 142 -2.98 15.58 -6.39
CA TYR A 142 -2.10 14.98 -5.38
C TYR A 142 -2.88 14.02 -4.49
N THR A 143 -2.23 12.91 -4.14
CA THR A 143 -2.79 11.91 -3.22
C THR A 143 -1.89 11.75 -1.99
N TYR A 144 -2.52 11.52 -0.85
CA TYR A 144 -1.84 11.19 0.39
C TYR A 144 -2.60 10.09 1.13
N LYS A 145 -1.91 9.03 1.56
CA LYS A 145 -2.54 7.84 2.16
C LYS A 145 -3.70 7.27 1.30
N GLY A 146 -3.52 7.27 -0.04
CA GLY A 146 -4.52 6.77 -0.98
C GLY A 146 -5.76 7.65 -1.19
N LYS A 147 -5.83 8.85 -0.57
CA LYS A 147 -6.92 9.81 -0.73
C LYS A 147 -6.43 11.07 -1.45
N LYS A 148 -7.27 11.72 -2.23
CA LYS A 148 -6.98 13.02 -2.82
C LYS A 148 -6.81 14.08 -1.73
N LEU A 149 -5.94 15.07 -1.94
CA LEU A 149 -5.72 16.13 -0.94
C LEU A 149 -6.97 16.96 -0.66
N SER A 150 -7.88 17.10 -1.62
CA SER A 150 -9.18 17.76 -1.41
C SER A 150 -10.04 17.10 -0.33
N CYS A 151 -9.87 15.79 -0.07
CA CYS A 151 -10.57 15.08 1.00
C CYS A 151 -10.20 15.58 2.41
N TYR A 152 -9.09 16.28 2.55
CA TYR A 152 -8.61 16.84 3.83
C TYR A 152 -9.00 18.31 4.00
N THR A 153 -9.70 18.91 3.03
CA THR A 153 -10.20 20.28 3.12
C THR A 153 -11.59 20.34 3.78
N SER A 154 -12.00 21.52 4.25
CA SER A 154 -13.32 21.74 4.84
C SER A 154 -14.00 22.94 4.22
N LEU A 155 -15.30 22.80 3.97
CA LEU A 155 -16.12 23.93 3.49
C LEU A 155 -16.29 25.00 4.59
N GLU A 156 -16.19 24.63 5.87
CA GLU A 156 -16.22 25.57 7.01
C GLU A 156 -15.14 26.66 6.92
N TRP A 157 -14.04 26.39 6.22
CA TRP A 157 -13.00 27.38 6.00
C TRP A 157 -13.50 28.60 5.21
N VAL A 158 -14.47 28.39 4.34
CA VAL A 158 -15.13 29.49 3.61
C VAL A 158 -15.82 30.42 4.59
N ASP A 159 -16.53 29.89 5.58
CA ASP A 159 -17.21 30.67 6.60
C ASP A 159 -16.24 31.44 7.48
N TRP A 160 -15.12 30.82 7.89
CA TRP A 160 -14.08 31.50 8.65
C TRP A 160 -13.46 32.67 7.90
N VAL A 161 -13.18 32.49 6.60
CA VAL A 161 -12.63 33.58 5.77
C VAL A 161 -13.71 34.64 5.50
N ALA A 162 -14.97 34.26 5.24
CA ALA A 162 -16.06 35.18 4.98
C ALA A 162 -16.29 36.14 6.15
N GLU A 163 -16.26 35.65 7.40
CA GLU A 163 -16.42 36.46 8.60
C GLU A 163 -15.35 37.58 8.69
N ILE A 164 -14.07 37.22 8.43
CA ILE A 164 -12.98 38.19 8.45
C ILE A 164 -13.11 39.17 7.29
N VAL A 165 -13.38 38.69 6.07
CA VAL A 165 -13.51 39.54 4.88
C VAL A 165 -14.67 40.55 5.04
N GLU A 166 -15.81 40.10 5.56
CA GLU A 166 -16.95 41.00 5.82
C GLU A 166 -16.56 42.11 6.79
N LYS A 167 -15.90 41.74 7.91
CA LYS A 167 -15.43 42.72 8.86
C LYS A 167 -14.45 43.70 8.25
N GLU A 168 -13.50 43.24 7.47
CA GLU A 168 -12.50 44.06 6.80
C GLU A 168 -13.11 44.96 5.72
N VAL A 169 -14.15 44.54 4.99
CA VAL A 169 -14.83 45.31 3.95
C VAL A 169 -15.60 46.48 4.56
N TYR A 170 -16.24 46.30 5.70
CA TYR A 170 -17.08 47.33 6.34
C TYR A 170 -16.33 48.24 7.31
N ASP A 171 -15.11 47.93 7.70
CA ASP A 171 -14.30 48.77 8.58
C ASP A 171 -13.48 49.78 7.74
N SER A 172 -13.91 51.03 7.77
CA SER A 172 -13.25 52.13 7.05
C SER A 172 -11.91 52.53 7.68
N THR A 173 -11.61 52.08 8.92
CA THR A 173 -10.41 52.49 9.67
C THR A 173 -9.20 51.60 9.39
N VAL A 174 -9.41 50.48 8.72
CA VAL A 174 -8.39 49.44 8.48
C VAL A 174 -7.62 49.72 7.21
N ASN A 175 -6.30 49.77 7.30
CA ASN A 175 -5.41 49.87 6.15
C ASN A 175 -5.16 48.47 5.49
N ASN A 176 -4.66 48.48 4.26
CA ASN A 176 -4.42 47.25 3.51
C ASN A 176 -3.40 46.29 4.19
N GLY A 177 -2.44 46.82 4.94
CA GLY A 177 -1.47 46.00 5.69
C GLY A 177 -2.12 45.22 6.82
N ARG A 178 -3.02 45.85 7.57
CA ARG A 178 -3.78 45.19 8.64
C ARG A 178 -4.74 44.14 8.07
N THR A 179 -5.40 44.44 6.95
CA THR A 179 -6.26 43.49 6.23
C THR A 179 -5.46 42.24 5.84
N TYR A 180 -4.28 42.42 5.26
CA TYR A 180 -3.42 41.30 4.89
C TYR A 180 -3.05 40.45 6.13
N SER A 181 -2.68 41.09 7.22
CA SER A 181 -2.32 40.37 8.47
C SER A 181 -3.50 39.57 9.03
N ASN A 182 -4.71 40.12 9.04
CA ASN A 182 -5.91 39.45 9.53
C ASN A 182 -6.30 38.26 8.65
N ILE A 183 -6.22 38.41 7.32
CA ILE A 183 -6.46 37.31 6.37
C ILE A 183 -5.39 36.24 6.50
N ASN A 184 -4.13 36.62 6.66
CA ASN A 184 -3.04 35.66 6.85
C ASN A 184 -3.23 34.82 8.14
N LEU A 185 -3.63 35.43 9.24
CA LEU A 185 -3.91 34.73 10.50
C LEU A 185 -4.99 33.64 10.34
N ILE A 186 -6.08 33.93 9.63
CA ILE A 186 -7.11 32.92 9.41
C ILE A 186 -6.61 31.78 8.50
N TYR A 187 -5.77 32.09 7.50
CA TYR A 187 -5.18 31.06 6.66
C TYR A 187 -4.14 30.22 7.38
N GLU A 188 -3.41 30.76 8.36
CA GLU A 188 -2.56 29.97 9.24
C GLU A 188 -3.38 28.95 10.07
N LYS A 189 -4.54 29.37 10.59
CA LYS A 189 -5.48 28.46 11.25
C LYS A 189 -5.98 27.37 10.28
N ILE A 190 -6.31 27.71 9.05
CA ILE A 190 -6.73 26.78 7.99
C ILE A 190 -5.59 25.79 7.66
N LYS A 191 -4.36 26.26 7.52
CA LYS A 191 -3.18 25.38 7.30
C LYS A 191 -3.01 24.38 8.44
N ILE A 192 -3.14 24.82 9.69
CA ILE A 192 -3.06 23.94 10.86
C ILE A 192 -4.18 22.89 10.82
N ASP A 193 -5.42 23.27 10.57
CA ASP A 193 -6.56 22.33 10.47
C ASP A 193 -6.35 21.33 9.33
N PHE A 194 -5.88 21.78 8.16
CA PHE A 194 -5.55 20.92 7.03
C PHE A 194 -4.50 19.86 7.41
N TYR A 195 -3.43 20.27 8.08
CA TYR A 195 -2.38 19.33 8.48
C TYR A 195 -2.84 18.36 9.57
N HIS A 196 -3.68 18.79 10.50
CA HIS A 196 -4.26 17.90 11.50
C HIS A 196 -5.18 16.83 10.87
N ARG A 197 -5.91 17.17 9.82
CA ARG A 197 -6.76 16.20 9.08
C ARG A 197 -5.95 15.17 8.29
N MET A 198 -4.69 15.45 8.00
CA MET A 198 -3.77 14.55 7.31
C MET A 198 -3.04 13.59 8.27
N CYS A 199 -2.83 13.97 9.52
CA CYS A 199 -2.20 13.15 10.54
C CYS A 199 -3.16 12.08 11.04
#